data_d57d5e4ffb99cbdd76814cd523b39a13
#
_entry.id   d57d5e4ffb99cbdd76814cd523b39a13
#
_cell.length_a   1.000
_cell.length_b   1.000
_cell.length_c   1.000
_cell.angle_alpha   90.00
_cell.angle_beta   90.00
_cell.angle_gamma   90.00
#
_symmetry.space_group_name_H-M   'P 1'
#
loop_
_entity.id
_entity.type
_entity.pdbx_description
1 polymer ?
#
loop_
_entity_poly.entity_id
_entity_poly.type
_entity_poly.pdbx_seq_one_letter_code
_entity_poly.pdbx_strand_id
1 'polypeptide(L)'
;MYFCAGDPDALLAARRGRVLVATARELSILRQTSVELDALVSSGKDEAELYHPGGLDPEPRLVVTTSGRLGGWAQPGGPYTAAPLPPDPADAYGAGDCFAAGLAFALAAGLEGLAALDFAARCGAGALAGPCVHAEAVPLP
;
A
#
# COMPACT_ATOMS: atom_id res chain seq x y z
N MET A 1 0.40 -7.12 8.37
CA MET A 1 1.37 -7.77 7.45
C MET A 1 1.31 -7.08 6.11
N TYR A 2 2.45 -6.79 5.50
CA TYR A 2 2.54 -6.33 4.11
C TYR A 2 3.23 -7.42 3.28
N PHE A 3 2.57 -7.88 2.21
CA PHE A 3 3.08 -8.89 1.28
C PHE A 3 3.56 -8.20 0.00
N CYS A 4 4.86 -8.15 -0.20
CA CYS A 4 5.51 -7.47 -1.33
C CYS A 4 6.28 -8.42 -2.25
N ALA A 5 6.53 -9.65 -1.82
CA ALA A 5 7.16 -10.71 -2.61
C ALA A 5 7.01 -12.05 -1.90
N GLY A 6 6.99 -13.13 -2.64
CA GLY A 6 6.95 -14.49 -2.11
C GLY A 6 6.29 -15.47 -3.06
N ASP A 7 5.94 -16.62 -2.52
CA ASP A 7 5.19 -17.68 -3.19
C ASP A 7 3.79 -17.83 -2.57
N PRO A 8 2.92 -18.70 -3.11
CA PRO A 8 1.59 -18.95 -2.55
C PRO A 8 1.60 -19.39 -1.08
N ASP A 9 2.59 -20.17 -0.65
CA ASP A 9 2.68 -20.65 0.74
C ASP A 9 3.03 -19.50 1.70
N ALA A 10 3.92 -18.61 1.28
CA ALA A 10 4.26 -17.40 2.01
C ALA A 10 3.03 -16.47 2.15
N LEU A 11 2.23 -16.34 1.09
CA LEU A 11 0.98 -15.56 1.11
C LEU A 11 -0.05 -16.18 2.08
N LEU A 12 -0.25 -17.49 2.03
CA LEU A 12 -1.12 -18.21 2.97
C LEU A 12 -0.65 -18.05 4.42
N ALA A 13 0.66 -18.08 4.65
CA ALA A 13 1.23 -17.83 5.97
C ALA A 13 1.01 -16.36 6.42
N ALA A 14 1.17 -15.40 5.50
CA ALA A 14 0.95 -13.99 5.78
C ALA A 14 -0.51 -13.69 6.18
N ARG A 15 -1.50 -14.44 5.65
CA ARG A 15 -2.93 -14.28 6.02
C ARG A 15 -3.22 -14.60 7.48
N ARG A 16 -2.36 -15.30 8.17
CA ARG A 16 -2.51 -15.52 9.63
C ARG A 16 -2.40 -14.22 10.43
N GLY A 17 -1.85 -13.16 9.82
CA GLY A 17 -1.86 -11.83 10.42
C GLY A 17 -3.27 -11.23 10.45
N ARG A 18 -3.54 -10.38 11.45
CA ARG A 18 -4.85 -9.72 11.62
C ARG A 18 -5.22 -8.85 10.41
N VAL A 19 -4.24 -8.20 9.80
CA VAL A 19 -4.38 -7.38 8.60
C VAL A 19 -3.35 -7.83 7.58
N LEU A 20 -3.79 -8.01 6.33
CA LEU A 20 -2.95 -8.34 5.19
C LEU A 20 -3.16 -7.32 4.07
N VAL A 21 -2.11 -6.57 3.78
CA VAL A 21 -2.01 -5.68 2.63
C VAL A 21 -1.04 -6.29 1.62
N ALA A 22 -1.36 -6.25 0.34
CA ALA A 22 -0.49 -6.72 -0.73
C ALA A 22 -0.25 -5.63 -1.78
N THR A 23 0.84 -5.78 -2.55
CA THR A 23 1.08 -4.97 -3.75
C THR A 23 0.53 -5.66 -4.99
N ALA A 24 0.00 -4.88 -5.94
CA ALA A 24 -0.45 -5.39 -7.24
C ALA A 24 0.69 -5.94 -8.11
N ARG A 25 1.94 -5.68 -7.76
CA ARG A 25 3.13 -6.35 -8.36
C ARG A 25 3.03 -7.86 -8.26
N GLU A 26 2.40 -8.37 -7.22
CA GLU A 26 2.25 -9.80 -6.93
C GLU A 26 0.94 -10.41 -7.43
N LEU A 27 0.21 -9.76 -8.35
CA LEU A 27 -1.07 -10.24 -8.88
C LEU A 27 -1.00 -11.67 -9.42
N SER A 28 0.14 -12.09 -10.00
CA SER A 28 0.34 -13.46 -10.48
C SER A 28 0.29 -14.50 -9.35
N ILE A 29 0.82 -14.18 -8.18
CA ILE A 29 0.79 -15.01 -6.98
C ILE A 29 -0.58 -14.92 -6.30
N LEU A 30 -1.13 -13.71 -6.18
CA LEU A 30 -2.42 -13.47 -5.55
C LEU A 30 -3.55 -14.26 -6.23
N ARG A 31 -3.51 -14.37 -7.57
CA ARG A 31 -4.48 -15.16 -8.37
C ARG A 31 -4.40 -16.67 -8.18
N GLN A 32 -3.28 -17.18 -7.66
CA GLN A 32 -3.10 -18.62 -7.41
C GLN A 32 -3.72 -19.05 -6.08
N THR A 33 -4.21 -18.11 -5.29
CA THR A 33 -4.79 -18.37 -3.98
C THR A 33 -6.13 -17.65 -3.85
N SER A 34 -7.01 -18.16 -3.00
CA SER A 34 -8.25 -17.47 -2.62
C SER A 34 -8.07 -16.72 -1.29
N VAL A 35 -6.93 -16.07 -1.12
CA VAL A 35 -6.62 -15.32 0.10
C VAL A 35 -7.33 -13.98 0.09
N GLU A 36 -8.14 -13.73 1.12
CA GLU A 36 -8.79 -12.44 1.32
C GLU A 36 -7.76 -11.39 1.75
N LEU A 37 -7.71 -10.27 1.03
CA LEU A 37 -6.87 -9.12 1.34
C LEU A 37 -7.68 -8.03 2.05
N ASP A 38 -7.11 -7.45 3.10
CA ASP A 38 -7.69 -6.25 3.72
C ASP A 38 -7.45 -5.02 2.83
N ALA A 39 -6.29 -4.96 2.14
CA ALA A 39 -6.08 -3.97 1.09
C ALA A 39 -5.13 -4.48 0.00
N LEU A 40 -5.34 -3.97 -1.22
CA LEU A 40 -4.42 -4.09 -2.35
C LEU A 40 -3.94 -2.69 -2.73
N VAL A 41 -2.63 -2.51 -2.82
CA VAL A 41 -2.01 -1.26 -3.28
C VAL A 41 -1.50 -1.45 -4.70
N SER A 42 -1.96 -0.60 -5.61
CA SER A 42 -1.57 -0.57 -7.02
C SER A 42 -0.95 0.78 -7.39
N SER A 43 -0.23 0.82 -8.52
CA SER A 43 0.31 2.04 -9.08
C SER A 43 -0.50 2.47 -10.30
N GLY A 44 -0.96 3.72 -10.33
CA GLY A 44 -1.61 4.30 -11.51
C GLY A 44 -0.62 4.75 -12.59
N LYS A 45 0.70 4.62 -12.34
CA LYS A 45 1.77 5.00 -13.26
C LYS A 45 2.48 3.80 -13.91
N ASP A 46 2.27 2.61 -13.35
CA ASP A 46 2.88 1.38 -13.85
C ASP A 46 1.79 0.44 -14.34
N GLU A 47 1.76 0.20 -15.65
CA GLU A 47 0.77 -0.69 -16.28
C GLU A 47 0.86 -2.12 -15.75
N ALA A 48 2.03 -2.58 -15.33
CA ALA A 48 2.23 -3.90 -14.75
C ALA A 48 1.61 -4.03 -13.35
N GLU A 49 1.34 -2.92 -12.67
CA GLU A 49 0.73 -2.84 -11.35
C GLU A 49 -0.73 -2.39 -11.39
N LEU A 50 -1.32 -2.20 -12.58
CA LEU A 50 -2.74 -1.86 -12.69
C LEU A 50 -3.61 -3.03 -12.24
N TYR A 51 -4.50 -2.73 -11.28
CA TYR A 51 -5.54 -3.66 -10.85
C TYR A 51 -6.90 -3.20 -11.41
N HIS A 52 -7.64 -4.15 -11.94
CA HIS A 52 -9.01 -3.94 -12.37
C HIS A 52 -9.96 -4.76 -11.50
N PRO A 53 -11.12 -4.20 -11.08
CA PRO A 53 -12.14 -4.94 -10.35
C PRO A 53 -12.49 -6.25 -11.06
N GLY A 54 -12.68 -7.34 -10.31
CA GLY A 54 -12.83 -8.69 -10.83
C GLY A 54 -11.51 -9.43 -11.09
N GLY A 55 -10.36 -8.80 -10.82
CA GLY A 55 -9.04 -9.38 -11.06
C GLY A 55 -8.58 -10.40 -10.01
N LEU A 56 -9.23 -10.42 -8.84
CA LEU A 56 -8.99 -11.36 -7.74
C LEU A 56 -10.32 -11.90 -7.21
N ASP A 57 -10.29 -13.12 -6.69
CA ASP A 57 -11.41 -13.76 -6.00
C ASP A 57 -10.88 -14.45 -4.72
N PRO A 58 -11.27 -13.98 -3.50
CA PRO A 58 -12.16 -12.84 -3.25
C PRO A 58 -11.52 -11.47 -3.60
N GLU A 59 -12.40 -10.51 -3.89
CA GLU A 59 -11.98 -9.11 -4.08
C GLU A 59 -11.36 -8.53 -2.81
N PRO A 60 -10.31 -7.69 -2.91
CA PRO A 60 -9.77 -6.97 -1.76
C PRO A 60 -10.83 -6.05 -1.13
N ARG A 61 -10.84 -5.96 0.20
CA ARG A 61 -11.76 -5.06 0.91
C ARG A 61 -11.53 -3.59 0.59
N LEU A 62 -10.28 -3.23 0.32
CA LEU A 62 -9.84 -1.89 -0.06
C LEU A 62 -8.84 -2.01 -1.21
N VAL A 63 -9.09 -1.29 -2.29
CA VAL A 63 -8.14 -1.11 -3.39
C VAL A 63 -7.64 0.32 -3.37
N VAL A 64 -6.32 0.52 -3.32
CA VAL A 64 -5.70 1.84 -3.32
C VAL A 64 -4.79 1.97 -4.53
N THR A 65 -5.12 2.89 -5.43
CA THR A 65 -4.27 3.22 -6.59
C THR A 65 -3.51 4.50 -6.29
N THR A 66 -2.18 4.40 -6.24
CA THR A 66 -1.30 5.54 -5.97
C THR A 66 -0.94 6.28 -7.27
N SER A 67 -0.84 7.61 -7.20
CA SER A 67 -0.44 8.48 -8.32
C SER A 67 0.74 9.40 -7.93
N GLY A 68 1.56 8.97 -6.98
CA GLY A 68 2.71 9.72 -6.46
C GLY A 68 2.27 11.06 -5.84
N ARG A 69 2.89 12.16 -6.25
CA ARG A 69 2.61 13.51 -5.70
C ARG A 69 1.16 13.99 -5.90
N LEU A 70 0.37 13.32 -6.72
CA LEU A 70 -1.03 13.65 -6.96
C LEU A 70 -1.97 12.97 -5.95
N GLY A 71 -1.44 12.14 -5.04
CA GLY A 71 -2.24 11.33 -4.15
C GLY A 71 -2.68 10.04 -4.81
N GLY A 72 -3.97 9.78 -4.88
CA GLY A 72 -4.50 8.58 -5.52
C GLY A 72 -6.00 8.41 -5.33
N TRP A 73 -6.45 7.19 -5.53
CA TRP A 73 -7.85 6.80 -5.42
C TRP A 73 -7.98 5.54 -4.55
N ALA A 74 -8.94 5.54 -3.65
CA ALA A 74 -9.30 4.40 -2.83
C ALA A 74 -10.71 3.91 -3.17
N GLN A 75 -10.91 2.61 -3.19
CA GLN A 75 -12.21 1.99 -3.43
C GLN A 75 -12.44 0.86 -2.40
N PRO A 76 -13.42 1.01 -1.49
CA PRO A 76 -14.27 2.19 -1.29
C PRO A 76 -13.51 3.41 -0.77
N GLY A 77 -14.07 4.63 -0.93
CA GLY A 77 -13.53 5.84 -0.31
C GLY A 77 -13.39 7.04 -1.24
N GLY A 78 -12.89 6.88 -2.46
CA GLY A 78 -12.69 7.98 -3.42
C GLY A 78 -11.28 8.56 -3.40
N PRO A 79 -11.08 9.81 -3.86
CA PRO A 79 -9.76 10.41 -3.97
C PRO A 79 -9.16 10.75 -2.60
N TYR A 80 -7.84 10.63 -2.51
CA TYR A 80 -7.06 11.10 -1.37
C TYR A 80 -5.86 11.93 -1.85
N THR A 81 -5.37 12.82 -1.00
CA THR A 81 -4.24 13.70 -1.30
C THR A 81 -2.91 13.08 -0.89
N ALA A 82 -1.84 13.41 -1.63
CA ALA A 82 -0.48 13.08 -1.20
C ALA A 82 -0.09 13.91 0.03
N ALA A 83 0.77 13.35 0.87
CA ALA A 83 1.42 14.11 1.91
C ALA A 83 2.43 15.11 1.30
N PRO A 84 2.71 16.23 2.00
CA PRO A 84 3.75 17.17 1.58
C PRO A 84 5.10 16.45 1.39
N LEU A 85 5.82 16.82 0.34
CA LEU A 85 7.16 16.30 0.10
C LEU A 85 8.17 16.98 1.05
N PRO A 86 9.25 16.28 1.42
CA PRO A 86 10.37 16.89 2.11
C PRO A 86 10.99 18.01 1.24
N PRO A 87 11.70 18.97 1.85
CA PRO A 87 12.27 20.12 1.12
C PRO A 87 13.24 19.73 0.00
N ASP A 88 13.98 18.66 0.18
CA ASP A 88 14.93 18.12 -0.79
C ASP A 88 14.66 16.62 -0.99
N PRO A 89 13.68 16.27 -1.84
CA PRO A 89 13.28 14.88 -2.01
C PRO A 89 14.38 14.09 -2.72
N ALA A 90 14.80 13.01 -2.08
CA ALA A 90 15.68 12.02 -2.68
C ALA A 90 14.92 11.16 -3.72
N ASP A 91 15.55 10.07 -4.17
CA ASP A 91 14.96 9.10 -5.09
C ASP A 91 13.63 8.55 -4.52
N ALA A 92 12.63 8.40 -5.40
CA ALA A 92 11.32 7.85 -5.07
C ALA A 92 11.30 6.32 -4.87
N TYR A 93 12.46 5.66 -4.95
CA TYR A 93 12.56 4.22 -4.78
C TYR A 93 12.09 3.80 -3.38
N GLY A 94 11.17 2.83 -3.32
CA GLY A 94 10.61 2.33 -2.07
C GLY A 94 9.48 3.16 -1.46
N ALA A 95 9.14 4.34 -2.01
CA ALA A 95 8.04 5.15 -1.49
C ALA A 95 6.69 4.43 -1.54
N GLY A 96 6.45 3.62 -2.58
CA GLY A 96 5.26 2.77 -2.70
C GLY A 96 5.20 1.67 -1.65
N ASP A 97 6.34 1.05 -1.37
CA ASP A 97 6.44 0.01 -0.33
C ASP A 97 6.26 0.60 1.08
N CYS A 98 6.83 1.78 1.34
CA CYS A 98 6.61 2.51 2.59
C CYS A 98 5.14 2.92 2.76
N PHE A 99 4.48 3.37 1.68
CA PHE A 99 3.05 3.64 1.69
C PHE A 99 2.25 2.38 2.06
N ALA A 100 2.50 1.26 1.38
CA ALA A 100 1.77 0.01 1.61
C ALA A 100 2.01 -0.56 3.01
N ALA A 101 3.24 -0.51 3.50
CA ALA A 101 3.58 -0.89 4.87
C ALA A 101 2.91 0.02 5.90
N GLY A 102 2.91 1.34 5.65
CA GLY A 102 2.19 2.32 6.46
C GLY A 102 0.69 2.07 6.50
N LEU A 103 0.07 1.73 5.36
CA LEU A 103 -1.33 1.36 5.29
C LEU A 103 -1.62 0.10 6.11
N ALA A 104 -0.78 -0.93 5.99
CA ALA A 104 -0.92 -2.16 6.76
C ALA A 104 -0.84 -1.90 8.28
N PHE A 105 0.06 -1.00 8.69
CA PHE A 105 0.18 -0.58 10.08
C PHE A 105 -1.05 0.20 10.55
N ALA A 106 -1.49 1.20 9.77
CA ALA A 106 -2.64 2.05 10.09
C ALA A 106 -3.92 1.22 10.28
N LEU A 107 -4.22 0.32 9.33
CA LEU A 107 -5.36 -0.59 9.42
C LEU A 107 -5.25 -1.52 10.64
N ALA A 108 -4.03 -2.02 10.94
CA ALA A 108 -3.80 -2.85 12.12
C ALA A 108 -3.95 -2.06 13.44
N ALA A 109 -3.68 -0.77 13.43
CA ALA A 109 -3.91 0.14 14.56
C ALA A 109 -5.38 0.57 14.71
N GLY A 110 -6.26 0.17 13.77
CA GLY A 110 -7.69 0.50 13.81
C GLY A 110 -8.04 1.83 13.13
N LEU A 111 -7.12 2.42 12.38
CA LEU A 111 -7.44 3.57 11.53
C LEU A 111 -8.22 3.11 10.30
N GLU A 112 -9.17 3.91 9.86
CA GLU A 112 -10.01 3.61 8.71
C GLU A 112 -10.10 4.79 7.74
N GLY A 113 -10.51 4.51 6.50
CA GLY A 113 -10.79 5.52 5.49
C GLY A 113 -9.64 6.50 5.27
N LEU A 114 -9.95 7.80 5.26
CA LEU A 114 -8.97 8.85 4.99
C LEU A 114 -7.85 8.92 6.03
N ALA A 115 -8.11 8.57 7.31
CA ALA A 115 -7.08 8.59 8.35
C ALA A 115 -5.99 7.55 8.09
N ALA A 116 -6.36 6.35 7.65
CA ALA A 116 -5.40 5.31 7.27
C ALA A 116 -4.60 5.71 6.03
N LEU A 117 -5.25 6.32 5.04
CA LEU A 117 -4.61 6.76 3.79
C LEU A 117 -3.67 7.95 4.02
N ASP A 118 -4.04 8.90 4.89
CA ASP A 118 -3.17 10.02 5.27
C ASP A 118 -1.90 9.52 5.98
N PHE A 119 -2.05 8.58 6.92
CA PHE A 119 -0.90 7.97 7.57
C PHE A 119 0.01 7.25 6.56
N ALA A 120 -0.57 6.45 5.65
CA ALA A 120 0.17 5.76 4.59
C ALA A 120 0.89 6.74 3.67
N ALA A 121 0.22 7.84 3.28
CA ALA A 121 0.80 8.88 2.42
C ALA A 121 2.00 9.56 3.09
N ARG A 122 1.93 9.82 4.40
CA ARG A 122 3.07 10.35 5.18
C ARG A 122 4.24 9.36 5.23
N CYS A 123 3.96 8.06 5.39
CA CYS A 123 5.01 7.03 5.33
C CYS A 123 5.69 7.01 3.96
N GLY A 124 4.92 7.06 2.86
CA GLY A 124 5.46 7.11 1.51
C GLY A 124 6.28 8.39 1.24
N ALA A 125 5.81 9.55 1.71
CA ALA A 125 6.55 10.81 1.60
C ALA A 125 7.83 10.82 2.45
N GLY A 126 7.78 10.21 3.65
CA GLY A 126 8.94 10.08 4.54
C GLY A 126 10.09 9.28 3.91
N ALA A 127 9.77 8.31 3.04
CA ALA A 127 10.80 7.57 2.31
C ALA A 127 11.64 8.45 1.37
N LEU A 128 11.12 9.62 0.99
CA LEU A 128 11.82 10.59 0.12
C LEU A 128 12.75 11.53 0.89
N ALA A 129 12.77 11.48 2.23
CA ALA A 129 13.59 12.38 3.05
C ALA A 129 15.07 11.96 3.15
N GLY A 130 15.47 10.82 2.56
CA GLY A 130 16.86 10.37 2.61
C GLY A 130 17.12 9.16 1.72
N PRO A 131 18.39 8.79 1.51
CA PRO A 131 18.72 7.61 0.71
C PRO A 131 18.23 6.34 1.42
N CYS A 132 17.37 5.58 0.77
CA CYS A 132 16.90 4.26 1.19
C CYS A 132 16.79 4.05 2.71
N VAL A 133 15.60 4.07 3.26
CA VAL A 133 15.30 3.54 4.61
C VAL A 133 15.57 4.47 5.81
N HIS A 134 16.04 5.68 5.66
CA HIS A 134 16.05 6.66 6.76
C HIS A 134 14.77 7.53 6.78
N ALA A 135 13.62 6.88 6.59
CA ALA A 135 12.36 7.57 6.82
C ALA A 135 12.33 8.10 8.26
N GLU A 136 12.17 9.41 8.42
CA GLU A 136 11.85 9.95 9.74
C GLU A 136 10.62 9.24 10.28
N ALA A 137 10.66 8.88 11.55
CA ALA A 137 9.54 8.20 12.18
C ALA A 137 8.27 9.05 12.01
N VAL A 138 7.28 8.50 11.33
CA VAL A 138 5.97 9.15 11.21
C VAL A 138 5.26 9.01 12.55
N PRO A 139 4.97 10.12 13.26
CA PRO A 139 4.28 10.03 14.53
C PRO A 139 2.90 9.43 14.34
N LEU A 140 2.52 8.57 15.26
CA LEU A 140 1.16 8.03 15.35
C LEU A 140 0.17 9.17 15.58
N PRO A 141 -1.01 9.09 14.97
CA PRO A 141 -2.09 10.02 15.24
C PRO A 141 -2.63 9.89 16.67
#